data_a15c90cdffb50e3364aae0fdfa124a62
#
_entry.id   a15c90cdffb50e3364aae0fdfa124a62
#
_cell.length_a   1.000
_cell.length_b   1.000
_cell.length_c   1.000
_cell.angle_alpha   90.00
_cell.angle_beta   90.00
_cell.angle_gamma   90.00
#
_symmetry.space_group_name_H-M   'P 1'
#
loop_
_entity.id
_entity.type
_entity.pdbx_description
1 polymer ?
#
loop_
_entity_poly.entity_id
_entity_poly.type
_entity_poly.pdbx_seq_one_letter_code
_entity_poly.pdbx_strand_id
1 'polypeptide(L)'
;MPLSQLSPSQKRKPRPKDVNTYDLIILGSGIAGLAAARLATKDNKSVLVVDKGRRLGGRISTRRKNGFLFNHGAQFVTAKGNEFAALLADARKAGSLKDWRIDPAKTVQIGAPSMRDLPQFMA
;
A
#
# COMPACT_ATOMS: atom_id res chain seq x y z
N MET A 1 24.74 -15.25 -10.96
CA MET A 1 25.48 -14.48 -12.00
C MET A 1 24.98 -13.05 -12.00
N PRO A 2 25.82 -12.06 -11.80
CA PRO A 2 25.39 -10.66 -11.85
C PRO A 2 24.96 -10.29 -13.28
N LEU A 3 23.89 -9.48 -13.40
CA LEU A 3 23.28 -9.06 -14.66
C LEU A 3 24.25 -8.37 -15.64
N SER A 4 25.36 -7.83 -15.13
CA SER A 4 26.43 -7.19 -15.92
C SER A 4 27.26 -8.16 -16.78
N GLN A 5 27.15 -9.47 -16.55
CA GLN A 5 27.91 -10.49 -17.28
C GLN A 5 27.09 -11.22 -18.36
N LEU A 6 25.84 -10.82 -18.58
CA LEU A 6 25.03 -11.40 -19.66
C LEU A 6 25.52 -10.94 -21.02
N SER A 7 25.78 -11.90 -21.92
CA SER A 7 26.17 -11.60 -23.30
C SER A 7 25.06 -10.88 -24.10
N PRO A 8 25.38 -10.13 -25.16
CA PRO A 8 24.36 -9.44 -25.95
C PRO A 8 23.27 -10.35 -26.55
N SER A 9 23.57 -11.63 -26.76
CA SER A 9 22.61 -12.63 -27.24
C SER A 9 21.57 -13.05 -26.18
N GLN A 10 21.79 -12.74 -24.91
CA GLN A 10 20.86 -12.98 -23.79
C GLN A 10 19.95 -11.79 -23.51
N LYS A 11 20.05 -10.69 -24.28
CA LYS A 11 19.08 -9.60 -24.22
C LYS A 11 17.71 -10.15 -24.65
N ARG A 12 16.72 -9.92 -23.81
CA ARG A 12 15.34 -10.38 -24.02
C ARG A 12 14.84 -9.93 -25.41
N LYS A 13 14.27 -10.85 -26.18
CA LYS A 13 13.56 -10.51 -27.42
C LYS A 13 12.48 -9.47 -27.13
N PRO A 14 12.25 -8.49 -28.02
CA PRO A 14 11.13 -7.56 -27.86
C PRO A 14 9.82 -8.37 -27.75
N ARG A 15 9.01 -8.04 -26.75
CA ARG A 15 7.73 -8.72 -26.51
C ARG A 15 6.69 -8.26 -27.52
N PRO A 16 5.72 -9.10 -27.91
CA PRO A 16 4.61 -8.68 -28.76
C PRO A 16 3.88 -7.48 -28.14
N LYS A 17 3.46 -6.54 -28.99
CA LYS A 17 2.80 -5.29 -28.56
C LYS A 17 1.44 -5.48 -27.87
N ASP A 18 0.86 -6.67 -27.94
CA ASP A 18 -0.48 -6.98 -27.43
C ASP A 18 -0.50 -7.61 -26.04
N VAL A 19 0.64 -7.70 -25.35
CA VAL A 19 0.73 -8.22 -23.99
C VAL A 19 0.86 -7.05 -23.03
N ASN A 20 -0.05 -6.94 -22.07
CA ASN A 20 0.08 -6.00 -20.95
C ASN A 20 1.37 -6.33 -20.21
N THR A 21 2.38 -5.46 -20.36
CA THR A 21 3.69 -5.62 -19.73
C THR A 21 3.82 -4.62 -18.60
N TYR A 22 4.28 -5.10 -17.45
CA TYR A 22 4.55 -4.28 -16.29
C TYR A 22 6.03 -4.39 -15.91
N ASP A 23 6.62 -3.30 -15.43
CA ASP A 23 7.98 -3.31 -14.89
C ASP A 23 8.04 -4.12 -13.59
N LEU A 24 6.96 -4.09 -12.81
CA LEU A 24 6.85 -4.76 -11.52
C LEU A 24 5.47 -5.37 -11.33
N ILE A 25 5.42 -6.60 -10.85
CA ILE A 25 4.19 -7.25 -10.38
C ILE A 25 4.36 -7.53 -8.89
N ILE A 26 3.42 -7.04 -8.09
CA ILE A 26 3.39 -7.19 -6.63
C ILE A 26 2.24 -8.11 -6.25
N LEU A 27 2.54 -9.16 -5.49
CA LEU A 27 1.55 -10.08 -4.95
C LEU A 27 1.16 -9.67 -3.54
N GLY A 28 -0.06 -9.19 -3.40
CA GLY A 28 -0.64 -8.72 -2.14
C GLY A 28 -0.77 -7.20 -2.06
N SER A 29 -1.99 -6.74 -1.75
CA SER A 29 -2.35 -5.33 -1.58
C SER A 29 -2.42 -4.91 -0.10
N GLY A 30 -1.62 -5.55 0.76
CA GLY A 30 -1.38 -5.08 2.11
C GLY A 30 -0.49 -3.83 2.13
N ILE A 31 -0.28 -3.24 3.31
CA ILE A 31 0.50 -1.99 3.46
C ILE A 31 1.88 -2.09 2.81
N ALA A 32 2.59 -3.21 2.97
CA ALA A 32 3.91 -3.39 2.37
C ALA A 32 3.86 -3.41 0.83
N GLY A 33 2.90 -4.13 0.24
CA GLY A 33 2.73 -4.17 -1.21
C GLY A 33 2.34 -2.82 -1.78
N LEU A 34 1.45 -2.10 -1.13
CA LEU A 34 1.05 -0.75 -1.53
C LEU A 34 2.19 0.27 -1.37
N ALA A 35 3.01 0.15 -0.32
CA ALA A 35 4.19 1.00 -0.16
C ALA A 35 5.21 0.77 -1.28
N ALA A 36 5.47 -0.49 -1.62
CA ALA A 36 6.35 -0.84 -2.74
C ALA A 36 5.80 -0.33 -4.08
N ALA A 37 4.50 -0.47 -4.33
CA ALA A 37 3.85 0.05 -5.52
C ALA A 37 3.99 1.56 -5.64
N ARG A 38 3.74 2.31 -4.57
CA ARG A 38 3.89 3.77 -4.54
C ARG A 38 5.33 4.20 -4.84
N LEU A 39 6.32 3.52 -4.25
CA LEU A 39 7.72 3.83 -4.50
C LEU A 39 8.09 3.58 -5.96
N ALA A 40 7.75 2.41 -6.50
CA ALA A 40 8.02 2.08 -7.89
C ALA A 40 7.33 3.05 -8.88
N THR A 41 6.09 3.46 -8.58
CA THR A 41 5.37 4.45 -9.40
C THR A 41 6.03 5.82 -9.36
N LYS A 42 6.56 6.25 -8.21
CA LYS A 42 7.37 7.49 -8.11
C LYS A 42 8.62 7.42 -9.00
N ASP A 43 9.18 6.24 -9.18
CA ASP A 43 10.31 5.98 -10.07
C ASP A 43 9.88 5.72 -11.53
N ASN A 44 8.68 6.15 -11.93
CA ASN A 44 8.10 6.00 -13.25
C ASN A 44 8.02 4.54 -13.73
N LYS A 45 7.87 3.57 -12.84
CA LYS A 45 7.67 2.16 -13.16
C LYS A 45 6.18 1.86 -13.32
N SER A 46 5.85 1.06 -14.34
CA SER A 46 4.52 0.48 -14.49
C SER A 46 4.36 -0.68 -13.50
N VAL A 47 3.34 -0.64 -12.66
CA VAL A 47 3.15 -1.60 -11.58
C VAL A 47 1.79 -2.26 -11.68
N LEU A 48 1.76 -3.58 -11.52
CA LEU A 48 0.53 -4.34 -11.32
C LEU A 48 0.53 -4.92 -9.90
N VAL A 49 -0.49 -4.60 -9.12
CA VAL A 49 -0.72 -5.23 -7.82
C VAL A 49 -1.82 -6.27 -7.95
N VAL A 50 -1.54 -7.50 -7.56
CA VAL A 50 -2.48 -8.63 -7.61
C VAL A 50 -2.73 -9.10 -6.18
N ASP A 51 -4.00 -9.26 -5.82
CA ASP A 51 -4.39 -9.73 -4.48
C ASP A 51 -5.46 -10.83 -4.61
N LYS A 52 -5.43 -11.81 -3.71
CA LYS A 52 -6.46 -12.84 -3.62
C LYS A 52 -7.78 -12.32 -3.04
N GLY A 53 -7.73 -11.23 -2.29
CA GLY A 53 -8.87 -10.59 -1.65
C GLY A 53 -9.60 -9.65 -2.61
N ARG A 54 -10.87 -9.42 -2.35
CA ARG A 54 -11.69 -8.46 -3.12
C ARG A 54 -11.45 -7.01 -2.72
N ARG A 55 -10.70 -6.77 -1.66
CA ARG A 55 -10.50 -5.45 -1.06
C ARG A 55 -9.06 -5.28 -0.61
N LEU A 56 -8.57 -4.06 -0.73
CA LEU A 56 -7.24 -3.67 -0.29
C LEU A 56 -7.08 -3.75 1.23
N GLY A 57 -5.84 -3.85 1.69
CA GLY A 57 -5.46 -3.61 3.07
C GLY A 57 -4.92 -4.83 3.82
N GLY A 58 -5.21 -6.05 3.39
CA GLY A 58 -4.71 -7.24 4.09
C GLY A 58 -5.04 -7.21 5.59
N ARG A 59 -4.03 -7.15 6.45
CA ARG A 59 -4.18 -7.10 7.92
C ARG A 59 -4.69 -5.75 8.47
N ILE A 60 -4.86 -4.73 7.64
CA ILE A 60 -5.60 -3.49 7.96
C ILE A 60 -7.00 -3.60 7.36
N SER A 61 -7.72 -4.64 7.66
CA SER A 61 -9.03 -4.88 7.09
C SER A 61 -10.15 -4.42 8.01
N THR A 62 -11.22 -3.95 7.38
CA THR A 62 -12.44 -3.50 8.05
C THR A 62 -13.61 -4.29 7.50
N ARG A 63 -14.47 -4.77 8.37
CA ARG A 63 -15.72 -5.45 8.02
C ARG A 63 -16.90 -4.53 8.26
N ARG A 64 -17.82 -4.46 7.30
CA ARG A 64 -19.12 -3.82 7.49
C ARG A 64 -20.16 -4.89 7.80
N LYS A 65 -20.93 -4.68 8.88
CA LYS A 65 -22.05 -5.53 9.24
C LYS A 65 -23.14 -4.68 9.90
N ASN A 66 -24.36 -4.81 9.43
CA ASN A 66 -25.55 -4.10 9.96
C ASN A 66 -25.35 -2.57 10.08
N GLY A 67 -24.70 -1.95 9.08
CA GLY A 67 -24.42 -0.51 9.10
C GLY A 67 -23.18 -0.09 9.90
N PHE A 68 -22.60 -0.97 10.72
CA PHE A 68 -21.41 -0.69 11.51
C PHE A 68 -20.12 -1.11 10.82
N LEU A 69 -19.03 -0.42 11.15
CA LEU A 69 -17.67 -0.71 10.68
C LEU A 69 -16.86 -1.31 11.84
N PHE A 70 -16.26 -2.45 11.58
CA PHE A 70 -15.44 -3.18 12.55
C PHE A 70 -14.03 -3.33 12.01
N ASN A 71 -13.06 -2.68 12.64
CA ASN A 71 -11.64 -2.86 12.36
C ASN A 71 -11.16 -4.13 13.09
N HIS A 72 -11.22 -5.27 12.41
CA HIS A 72 -10.86 -6.56 13.00
C HIS A 72 -9.39 -6.95 12.80
N GLY A 73 -8.64 -6.12 12.07
CA GLY A 73 -7.19 -6.21 11.95
C GLY A 73 -6.51 -5.15 12.81
N ALA A 74 -5.58 -4.37 12.21
CA ALA A 74 -4.97 -3.24 12.89
C ALA A 74 -6.03 -2.19 13.27
N GLN A 75 -5.98 -1.71 14.50
CA GLN A 75 -6.95 -0.74 15.03
C GLN A 75 -6.43 0.69 14.94
N PHE A 76 -5.13 0.87 14.87
CA PHE A 76 -4.46 2.15 14.73
C PHE A 76 -3.10 2.00 14.07
N VAL A 77 -2.49 3.11 13.67
CA VAL A 77 -1.13 3.18 13.15
C VAL A 77 -0.30 4.22 13.90
N THR A 78 0.99 3.95 13.98
CA THR A 78 2.01 4.89 14.44
C THR A 78 3.23 4.78 13.53
N ALA A 79 3.94 5.87 13.31
CA ALA A 79 5.18 5.88 12.55
C ALA A 79 6.40 5.95 13.46
N LYS A 80 7.41 5.13 13.18
CA LYS A 80 8.73 5.22 13.80
C LYS A 80 9.76 5.90 12.88
N GLY A 81 9.59 5.78 11.56
CA GLY A 81 10.49 6.36 10.56
C GLY A 81 9.87 7.58 9.86
N ASN A 82 10.71 8.48 9.37
CA ASN A 82 10.30 9.74 8.76
C ASN A 82 9.47 9.56 7.49
N GLU A 83 9.78 8.59 6.65
CA GLU A 83 9.06 8.33 5.40
C GLU A 83 7.62 7.89 5.67
N PHE A 84 7.44 6.98 6.62
CA PHE A 84 6.10 6.53 6.99
C PHE A 84 5.33 7.63 7.74
N ALA A 85 6.00 8.44 8.55
CA ALA A 85 5.40 9.61 9.19
C ALA A 85 4.89 10.62 8.16
N ALA A 86 5.65 10.89 7.11
CA ALA A 86 5.23 11.75 6.02
C ALA A 86 4.01 11.19 5.28
N LEU A 87 3.99 9.89 4.99
CA LEU A 87 2.84 9.22 4.39
C LEU A 87 1.57 9.37 5.26
N LEU A 88 1.69 9.15 6.57
CA LEU A 88 0.56 9.30 7.49
C LEU A 88 0.07 10.76 7.57
N ALA A 89 0.99 11.73 7.53
CA ALA A 89 0.63 13.14 7.49
C ALA A 89 -0.15 13.50 6.21
N ASP A 90 0.24 12.97 5.07
CA ASP A 90 -0.47 13.18 3.80
C ASP A 90 -1.85 12.49 3.81
N ALA A 91 -1.93 11.26 4.32
CA ALA A 91 -3.20 10.55 4.48
C ALA A 91 -4.16 11.30 5.42
N ARG A 92 -3.62 11.92 6.47
CA ARG A 92 -4.40 12.78 7.40
C ARG A 92 -4.92 14.04 6.72
N LYS A 93 -4.09 14.73 5.94
CA LYS A 93 -4.51 15.90 5.14
C LYS A 93 -5.60 15.53 4.14
N ALA A 94 -5.52 14.35 3.56
CA ALA A 94 -6.54 13.82 2.64
C ALA A 94 -7.83 13.33 3.34
N GLY A 95 -7.89 13.36 4.68
CA GLY A 95 -9.06 12.92 5.44
C GLY A 95 -9.15 11.39 5.64
N SER A 96 -8.16 10.63 5.19
CA SER A 96 -8.13 9.16 5.33
C SER A 96 -7.66 8.68 6.71
N LEU A 97 -7.09 9.59 7.51
CA LEU A 97 -6.69 9.36 8.89
C LEU A 97 -7.16 10.50 9.78
N LYS A 98 -7.39 10.16 11.05
CA LYS A 98 -7.63 11.13 12.14
C LYS A 98 -6.90 10.72 13.40
N ASP A 99 -6.67 11.68 14.29
CA ASP A 99 -6.08 11.40 15.58
C ASP A 99 -7.08 10.70 16.50
N TRP A 100 -6.58 9.75 17.24
CA TRP A 100 -7.30 9.09 18.32
C TRP A 100 -6.47 9.13 19.60
N ARG A 101 -7.01 9.78 20.60
CA ARG A 101 -6.40 9.86 21.92
C ARG A 101 -6.83 8.64 22.73
N ILE A 102 -5.90 7.72 22.92
CA ILE A 102 -6.16 6.49 23.69
C ILE A 102 -6.18 6.82 25.20
N ASP A 103 -5.23 7.64 25.63
CA ASP A 103 -5.12 8.14 26.99
C ASP A 103 -4.51 9.57 26.96
N PRO A 104 -4.45 10.30 28.10
CA PRO A 104 -3.89 11.66 28.13
C PRO A 104 -2.48 11.79 27.57
N ALA A 105 -1.67 10.72 27.64
CA ALA A 105 -0.28 10.73 27.21
C ALA A 105 -0.06 10.14 25.82
N LYS A 106 -1.08 9.47 25.22
CA LYS A 106 -0.91 8.71 23.97
C LYS A 106 -1.95 9.01 22.92
N THR A 107 -1.49 9.67 21.86
CA THR A 107 -2.27 9.87 20.64
C THR A 107 -1.73 8.95 19.54
N VAL A 108 -2.62 8.28 18.84
CA VAL A 108 -2.34 7.45 17.66
C VAL A 108 -3.21 7.91 16.50
N GLN A 109 -3.02 7.33 15.33
CA GLN A 109 -3.83 7.65 14.16
C GLN A 109 -4.70 6.45 13.77
N ILE A 110 -5.96 6.72 13.47
CA ILE A 110 -6.92 5.71 12.99
C ILE A 110 -7.47 6.10 11.63
N GLY A 111 -7.84 5.10 10.84
CA GLY A 111 -8.51 5.32 9.56
C GLY A 111 -9.87 6.01 9.73
N ALA A 112 -10.21 6.88 8.83
CA ALA A 112 -11.45 7.64 8.83
C ALA A 112 -12.19 7.50 7.49
N PRO A 113 -13.38 6.88 7.46
CA PRO A 113 -14.15 6.33 8.61
C PRO A 113 -13.65 4.98 9.15
N SER A 114 -12.73 4.30 8.50
CA SER A 114 -12.25 2.97 8.90
C SER A 114 -10.77 2.78 8.62
N MET A 115 -10.14 1.79 9.24
CA MET A 115 -8.71 1.52 9.02
C MET A 115 -8.38 1.18 7.57
N ARG A 116 -9.34 0.71 6.75
CA ARG A 116 -9.15 0.47 5.32
C ARG A 116 -8.92 1.74 4.51
N ASP A 117 -9.31 2.89 5.02
CA ASP A 117 -9.12 4.16 4.30
C ASP A 117 -7.64 4.52 4.12
N LEU A 118 -6.76 4.05 5.01
CA LEU A 118 -5.31 4.19 4.82
C LEU A 118 -4.80 3.41 3.59
N PRO A 119 -5.00 2.09 3.44
CA PRO A 119 -4.59 1.40 2.22
C PRO A 119 -5.30 1.90 0.96
N GLN A 120 -6.53 2.39 1.04
CA GLN A 120 -7.20 3.03 -0.10
C GLN A 120 -6.52 4.33 -0.52
N PHE A 121 -6.08 5.14 0.43
CA PHE A 121 -5.27 6.33 0.15
C PHE A 121 -3.91 5.97 -0.47
N MET A 122 -3.35 4.83 -0.09
CA MET A 122 -2.04 4.38 -0.61
C MET A 122 -2.12 3.82 -2.04
N ALA A 123 -3.26 3.32 -2.46
CA ALA A 123 -3.48 2.76 -3.79
C ALA A 123 -3.63 3.83 -4.85
#